data_306e937d92e31f7834967aa7ea97c0b6
#
_entry.id   306e937d92e31f7834967aa7ea97c0b6
#
_cell.length_a   1.000
_cell.length_b   1.000
_cell.length_c   1.000
_cell.angle_alpha   90.00
_cell.angle_beta   90.00
_cell.angle_gamma   90.00
#
_symmetry.space_group_name_H-M   'P 1'
#
loop_
_entity.id
_entity.type
_entity.pdbx_description
1 polymer ?
#
loop_
_entity_poly.entity_id
_entity_poly.type
_entity_poly.pdbx_seq_one_letter_code
_entity_poly.pdbx_strand_id
1 'polypeptide(L)'
;MIKENYILLPSGILAFGEGLHEQVINEKVKSWHKNITNIAFFLILAGSKTAEIDGISSAGSTPAARRYTAIADAELLLKGPMLPRKWNLPPLPGGVSPALISYVASRFLKIKPIVISAGLLQKPSFHYVCLESPDSGPARCLSSGNAMDISRVKLLFEGGFDIGKKLRQSLLITECVPGGTTTAYAVLYGLGINVCGLISGSIKNPPSELKKTIVTQGLKAAKLKNNPSAIDIMAAVGDPFQPIAVGLLMGAVESGQEIILGGGCQMLAVLALALHELAPELRSEFVEKILIGTTSWLVDESLSSSKKRNSFIHLINQVAKHFKVNILGLASGYRFNDSTQKVLRDYEIGYVKEGVGAGALSLLAQIKGLTQKEMIKKCDREVSNLFKSKDEKTI
;
A
#
# COMPACT_ATOMS: atom_id res chain seq x y z
N MET A 1 -17.24 -10.47 18.26
CA MET A 1 -18.26 -9.41 18.33
C MET A 1 -18.37 -8.81 16.92
N ILE A 2 -19.52 -8.96 16.26
CA ILE A 2 -19.75 -8.41 14.92
C ILE A 2 -20.11 -6.93 15.11
N LYS A 3 -19.25 -6.02 14.69
CA LYS A 3 -19.62 -4.63 14.41
C LYS A 3 -20.08 -4.58 12.96
N GLU A 4 -20.95 -3.67 12.60
CA GLU A 4 -21.69 -3.64 11.32
C GLU A 4 -20.86 -3.91 10.03
N ASN A 5 -19.51 -3.86 10.08
CA ASN A 5 -18.68 -3.95 8.89
C ASN A 5 -17.40 -4.79 9.02
N TYR A 6 -17.12 -5.37 10.21
CA TYR A 6 -15.95 -6.25 10.41
C TYR A 6 -16.14 -7.17 11.63
N ILE A 7 -15.36 -8.26 11.66
CA ILE A 7 -15.28 -9.20 12.77
C ILE A 7 -14.00 -8.92 13.56
N LEU A 8 -14.13 -8.66 14.86
CA LEU A 8 -13.01 -8.54 15.78
C LEU A 8 -12.66 -9.91 16.35
N LEU A 9 -11.47 -10.42 16.02
CA LEU A 9 -10.96 -11.68 16.54
C LEU A 9 -10.46 -11.53 17.99
N PRO A 10 -10.38 -12.63 18.77
CA PRO A 10 -9.83 -12.60 20.14
C PRO A 10 -8.40 -12.05 20.21
N SER A 11 -7.62 -12.20 19.15
CA SER A 11 -6.26 -11.63 19.02
C SER A 11 -6.23 -10.10 18.84
N GLY A 12 -7.38 -9.44 18.66
CA GLY A 12 -7.50 -8.03 18.33
C GLY A 12 -7.41 -7.73 16.83
N ILE A 13 -7.17 -8.73 15.98
CA ILE A 13 -7.16 -8.58 14.52
C ILE A 13 -8.58 -8.30 14.03
N LEU A 14 -8.73 -7.39 13.07
CA LEU A 14 -9.99 -7.07 12.42
C LEU A 14 -10.06 -7.80 11.07
N ALA A 15 -11.10 -8.62 10.87
CA ALA A 15 -11.38 -9.25 9.59
C ALA A 15 -12.53 -8.52 8.90
N PHE A 16 -12.39 -8.21 7.60
CA PHE A 16 -13.35 -7.44 6.82
C PHE A 16 -13.45 -7.95 5.38
N GLY A 17 -14.54 -7.62 4.70
CA GLY A 17 -14.92 -8.10 3.37
C GLY A 17 -16.30 -8.75 3.38
N GLU A 18 -16.79 -9.20 2.24
CA GLU A 18 -18.09 -9.87 2.13
C GLU A 18 -17.94 -11.41 2.22
N GLY A 19 -18.98 -12.09 2.71
CA GLY A 19 -19.02 -13.57 2.77
C GLY A 19 -18.04 -14.18 3.78
N LEU A 20 -17.69 -13.45 4.84
CA LEU A 20 -16.72 -13.91 5.83
C LEU A 20 -17.30 -14.99 6.73
N HIS A 21 -16.66 -16.15 6.74
CA HIS A 21 -16.89 -17.21 7.70
C HIS A 21 -15.71 -17.31 8.67
N GLU A 22 -16.01 -17.42 9.97
CA GLU A 22 -14.99 -17.46 11.02
C GLU A 22 -13.97 -18.58 10.80
N GLN A 23 -14.42 -19.73 10.29
CA GLN A 23 -13.55 -20.85 9.96
C GLN A 23 -12.51 -20.47 8.90
N VAL A 24 -12.91 -19.81 7.80
CA VAL A 24 -12.01 -19.38 6.72
C VAL A 24 -10.98 -18.38 7.23
N ILE A 25 -11.42 -17.43 8.06
CA ILE A 25 -10.54 -16.45 8.67
C ILE A 25 -9.48 -17.13 9.55
N ASN A 26 -9.92 -18.05 10.43
CA ASN A 26 -9.03 -18.77 11.34
C ASN A 26 -8.03 -19.67 10.59
N GLU A 27 -8.45 -20.34 9.53
CA GLU A 27 -7.58 -21.13 8.65
C GLU A 27 -6.52 -20.24 7.98
N LYS A 28 -6.93 -19.07 7.48
CA LYS A 28 -5.99 -18.13 6.84
C LYS A 28 -4.98 -17.57 7.86
N VAL A 29 -5.42 -17.19 9.06
CA VAL A 29 -4.51 -16.76 10.14
C VAL A 29 -3.53 -17.86 10.53
N LYS A 30 -3.98 -19.11 10.65
CA LYS A 30 -3.12 -20.28 10.92
C LYS A 30 -2.11 -20.53 9.80
N SER A 31 -2.54 -20.44 8.54
CA SER A 31 -1.63 -20.58 7.39
C SER A 31 -0.53 -19.53 7.43
N TRP A 32 -0.87 -18.26 7.60
CA TRP A 32 0.12 -17.19 7.69
C TRP A 32 1.02 -17.32 8.91
N HIS A 33 0.52 -17.79 10.06
CA HIS A 33 1.38 -18.07 11.22
C HIS A 33 2.49 -19.08 10.90
N LYS A 34 2.19 -20.13 10.13
CA LYS A 34 3.19 -21.13 9.68
C LYS A 34 4.19 -20.55 8.68
N ASN A 35 3.71 -19.69 7.78
CA ASN A 35 4.48 -19.18 6.66
C ASN A 35 5.35 -17.96 6.98
N ILE A 36 5.20 -17.35 8.17
CA ILE A 36 5.89 -16.10 8.56
C ILE A 36 7.43 -16.16 8.39
N THR A 37 8.04 -17.33 8.62
CA THR A 37 9.49 -17.49 8.49
C THR A 37 9.96 -17.69 7.06
N ASN A 38 9.06 -17.86 6.11
CA ASN A 38 9.34 -18.14 4.70
C ASN A 38 8.54 -17.18 3.79
N ILE A 39 8.68 -15.87 4.03
CA ILE A 39 8.01 -14.83 3.25
C ILE A 39 9.03 -14.08 2.40
N ALA A 40 8.80 -14.00 1.10
CA ALA A 40 9.44 -13.04 0.22
C ALA A 40 8.74 -11.68 0.39
N PHE A 41 9.40 -10.72 1.01
CA PHE A 41 8.88 -9.39 1.27
C PHE A 41 9.38 -8.41 0.21
N PHE A 42 8.48 -7.88 -0.63
CA PHE A 42 8.80 -6.87 -1.62
C PHE A 42 8.26 -5.50 -1.21
N LEU A 43 9.14 -4.50 -1.27
CA LEU A 43 8.79 -3.09 -1.20
C LEU A 43 9.05 -2.45 -2.56
N ILE A 44 7.99 -2.02 -3.23
CA ILE A 44 8.07 -1.39 -4.55
C ILE A 44 7.98 0.13 -4.37
N LEU A 45 9.02 0.82 -4.78
CA LEU A 45 9.11 2.29 -4.79
C LEU A 45 8.77 2.79 -6.20
N ALA A 46 7.83 3.72 -6.29
CA ALA A 46 7.52 4.31 -7.58
C ALA A 46 7.32 5.83 -7.52
N GLY A 47 7.66 6.48 -8.63
CA GLY A 47 7.55 7.92 -8.81
C GLY A 47 6.52 8.30 -9.88
N SER A 48 5.72 9.34 -9.59
CA SER A 48 4.78 9.92 -10.54
C SER A 48 4.72 11.44 -10.38
N LYS A 49 4.66 12.18 -11.48
CA LYS A 49 4.42 13.63 -11.48
C LYS A 49 3.03 14.02 -10.94
N THR A 50 2.10 13.05 -10.83
CA THR A 50 0.85 13.26 -10.14
C THR A 50 1.07 13.67 -8.68
N ALA A 51 2.12 13.17 -8.02
CA ALA A 51 2.49 13.55 -6.66
C ALA A 51 2.91 15.02 -6.53
N GLU A 52 3.29 15.67 -7.63
CA GLU A 52 3.77 17.04 -7.64
C GLU A 52 2.65 18.08 -7.70
N ILE A 53 1.40 17.66 -7.86
CA ILE A 53 0.25 18.56 -7.78
C ILE A 53 0.08 19.06 -6.34
N ASP A 54 -0.06 20.38 -6.17
CA ASP A 54 -0.27 20.96 -4.85
C ASP A 54 -1.53 20.39 -4.17
N GLY A 55 -1.38 20.04 -2.89
CA GLY A 55 -2.46 19.52 -2.08
C GLY A 55 -2.92 18.08 -2.41
N ILE A 56 -2.38 17.41 -3.44
CA ILE A 56 -2.85 16.07 -3.86
C ILE A 56 -2.52 14.96 -2.85
N SER A 57 -1.42 15.12 -2.14
CA SER A 57 -0.89 14.10 -1.22
C SER A 57 -0.20 14.75 -0.02
N SER A 58 -0.33 14.12 1.14
CA SER A 58 0.36 14.48 2.38
C SER A 58 1.68 13.73 2.61
N ALA A 59 2.08 12.88 1.69
CA ALA A 59 3.35 12.16 1.75
C ALA A 59 4.55 13.10 1.47
N GLY A 60 4.65 14.17 2.22
CA GLY A 60 5.57 15.29 2.08
C GLY A 60 4.82 16.61 1.93
N SER A 61 5.22 17.63 2.68
CA SER A 61 4.54 18.93 2.78
C SER A 61 4.53 19.74 1.48
N THR A 62 5.50 19.53 0.60
CA THR A 62 5.63 20.22 -0.68
C THR A 62 5.76 19.25 -1.85
N PRO A 63 5.44 19.68 -3.08
CA PRO A 63 5.69 18.88 -4.29
C PRO A 63 7.14 18.38 -4.40
N ALA A 64 8.10 19.26 -4.13
CA ALA A 64 9.52 18.92 -4.16
C ALA A 64 9.88 17.86 -3.11
N ALA A 65 9.37 17.98 -1.88
CA ALA A 65 9.61 17.02 -0.82
C ALA A 65 9.05 15.62 -1.17
N ARG A 66 7.91 15.54 -1.83
CA ARG A 66 7.27 14.28 -2.22
C ARG A 66 8.10 13.44 -3.20
N ARG A 67 9.00 14.06 -3.96
CA ARG A 67 9.94 13.35 -4.86
C ARG A 67 10.89 12.41 -4.14
N TYR A 68 11.15 12.68 -2.85
CA TYR A 68 12.13 11.94 -2.05
C TYR A 68 11.49 11.01 -1.03
N THR A 69 10.18 11.08 -0.83
CA THR A 69 9.48 10.30 0.22
C THR A 69 9.73 8.81 0.08
N ALA A 70 9.58 8.26 -1.12
CA ALA A 70 9.74 6.82 -1.33
C ALA A 70 11.14 6.32 -0.97
N ILE A 71 12.19 7.05 -1.36
CA ILE A 71 13.58 6.70 -1.03
C ILE A 71 13.84 6.86 0.47
N ALA A 72 13.39 7.96 1.07
CA ALA A 72 13.63 8.26 2.49
C ALA A 72 12.93 7.24 3.41
N ASP A 73 11.70 6.86 3.06
CA ASP A 73 10.94 5.84 3.79
C ASP A 73 11.56 4.45 3.66
N ALA A 74 12.00 4.07 2.45
CA ALA A 74 12.72 2.81 2.25
C ALA A 74 14.05 2.78 3.01
N GLU A 75 14.80 3.88 3.02
CA GLU A 75 16.05 3.97 3.77
C GLU A 75 15.82 3.86 5.29
N LEU A 76 14.72 4.46 5.80
CA LEU A 76 14.32 4.28 7.21
C LEU A 76 13.96 2.83 7.51
N LEU A 77 13.19 2.17 6.65
CA LEU A 77 12.85 0.75 6.83
C LEU A 77 14.07 -0.16 6.83
N LEU A 78 15.05 0.10 5.96
CA LEU A 78 16.26 -0.72 5.84
C LEU A 78 17.26 -0.50 6.97
N LYS A 79 17.55 0.77 7.29
CA LYS A 79 18.60 1.16 8.23
C LYS A 79 18.09 1.42 9.64
N GLY A 80 16.82 1.81 9.77
CA GLY A 80 16.24 2.28 11.04
C GLY A 80 16.63 3.71 11.39
N PRO A 81 16.14 4.21 12.53
CA PRO A 81 16.29 5.62 12.90
C PRO A 81 17.70 6.01 13.35
N MET A 82 18.49 5.07 13.88
CA MET A 82 19.81 5.34 14.48
C MET A 82 20.95 5.44 13.46
N LEU A 83 20.86 4.71 12.34
CA LEU A 83 21.94 4.70 11.35
C LEU A 83 21.87 5.94 10.44
N PRO A 84 23.03 6.45 9.97
CA PRO A 84 23.06 7.57 9.03
C PRO A 84 22.24 7.28 7.78
N ARG A 85 21.34 8.19 7.44
CA ARG A 85 20.53 8.16 6.23
C ARG A 85 20.98 9.29 5.29
N LYS A 86 21.04 8.98 4.02
CA LYS A 86 21.31 9.98 2.97
C LYS A 86 20.12 10.90 2.77
N TRP A 87 18.90 10.36 2.89
CA TRP A 87 17.68 11.07 2.62
C TRP A 87 16.92 11.39 3.91
N ASN A 88 16.66 12.68 4.13
CA ASN A 88 15.82 13.12 5.23
C ASN A 88 14.35 12.77 4.95
N LEU A 89 13.63 12.32 5.98
CA LEU A 89 12.19 12.13 5.87
C LEU A 89 11.53 13.48 5.59
N PRO A 90 10.68 13.57 4.55
CA PRO A 90 9.92 14.78 4.28
C PRO A 90 9.02 15.13 5.46
N PRO A 91 8.86 16.42 5.78
CA PRO A 91 7.91 16.86 6.80
C PRO A 91 6.49 16.39 6.47
N LEU A 92 5.78 15.90 7.48
CA LEU A 92 4.37 15.51 7.38
C LEU A 92 3.50 16.54 8.13
N PRO A 93 2.25 16.74 7.72
CA PRO A 93 1.34 17.66 8.43
C PRO A 93 0.95 17.13 9.83
N GLY A 94 1.15 15.85 10.09
CA GLY A 94 0.97 15.17 11.38
C GLY A 94 1.41 13.74 11.28
N GLY A 95 1.74 13.12 12.40
CA GLY A 95 2.24 11.76 12.47
C GLY A 95 3.73 11.64 12.16
N VAL A 96 4.19 10.41 12.10
CA VAL A 96 5.54 10.02 11.68
C VAL A 96 5.41 9.06 10.50
N SER A 97 6.46 8.96 9.66
CA SER A 97 6.45 8.02 8.53
C SER A 97 6.04 6.61 8.94
N PRO A 98 5.13 5.95 8.19
CA PRO A 98 4.71 4.58 8.46
C PRO A 98 5.86 3.59 8.34
N ALA A 99 6.94 3.95 7.65
CA ALA A 99 8.17 3.16 7.57
C ALA A 99 8.77 2.85 8.95
N LEU A 100 8.53 3.70 9.97
CA LEU A 100 8.99 3.42 11.33
C LEU A 100 8.22 2.24 11.94
N ILE A 101 6.91 2.17 11.74
CA ILE A 101 6.08 1.04 12.18
C ILE A 101 6.50 -0.24 11.45
N SER A 102 6.69 -0.13 10.13
CA SER A 102 7.18 -1.21 9.28
C SER A 102 8.56 -1.70 9.72
N TYR A 103 9.46 -0.78 10.08
CA TYR A 103 10.78 -1.13 10.64
C TYR A 103 10.66 -1.94 11.93
N VAL A 104 9.85 -1.49 12.89
CA VAL A 104 9.65 -2.19 14.16
C VAL A 104 9.08 -3.59 13.94
N ALA A 105 8.05 -3.72 13.10
CA ALA A 105 7.42 -4.99 12.79
C ALA A 105 8.36 -5.94 12.04
N SER A 106 9.06 -5.47 10.99
CA SER A 106 9.97 -6.29 10.19
C SER A 106 11.18 -6.79 11.02
N ARG A 107 11.69 -5.97 11.94
CA ARG A 107 12.76 -6.36 12.87
C ARG A 107 12.30 -7.46 13.84
N PHE A 108 11.07 -7.37 14.35
CA PHE A 108 10.49 -8.42 15.19
C PHE A 108 10.30 -9.73 14.40
N LEU A 109 9.81 -9.64 13.18
CA LEU A 109 9.61 -10.76 12.26
C LEU A 109 10.92 -11.35 11.73
N LYS A 110 12.02 -10.61 11.81
CA LYS A 110 13.34 -10.94 11.23
C LYS A 110 13.29 -11.08 9.70
N ILE A 111 12.44 -10.31 9.03
CA ILE A 111 12.35 -10.26 7.58
C ILE A 111 12.87 -8.92 7.05
N LYS A 112 13.43 -8.95 5.83
CA LYS A 112 13.95 -7.74 5.18
C LYS A 112 13.30 -7.59 3.81
N PRO A 113 13.02 -6.35 3.36
CA PRO A 113 12.46 -6.15 2.03
C PRO A 113 13.49 -6.39 0.93
N ILE A 114 13.02 -7.00 -0.15
CA ILE A 114 13.61 -6.88 -1.48
C ILE A 114 13.00 -5.61 -2.07
N VAL A 115 13.84 -4.60 -2.32
CA VAL A 115 13.35 -3.33 -2.85
C VAL A 115 13.36 -3.37 -4.36
N ILE A 116 12.22 -3.03 -4.98
CA ILE A 116 12.14 -2.74 -6.42
C ILE A 116 11.95 -1.24 -6.58
N SER A 117 12.65 -0.63 -7.51
CA SER A 117 12.57 0.81 -7.77
C SER A 117 12.22 1.08 -9.22
N ALA A 118 11.16 1.86 -9.47
CA ALA A 118 10.76 2.29 -10.80
C ALA A 118 10.32 3.76 -10.82
N GLY A 119 10.76 4.51 -11.81
CA GLY A 119 10.33 5.89 -12.02
C GLY A 119 10.72 6.86 -10.92
N LEU A 120 11.74 6.60 -10.12
CA LEU A 120 12.23 7.56 -9.13
C LEU A 120 13.09 8.63 -9.81
N LEU A 121 13.02 9.86 -9.29
CA LEU A 121 13.86 10.97 -9.76
C LEU A 121 15.33 10.78 -9.38
N GLN A 122 15.58 10.11 -8.26
CA GLN A 122 16.93 9.85 -7.73
C GLN A 122 17.13 8.35 -7.53
N LYS A 123 18.33 7.87 -7.82
CA LYS A 123 18.71 6.46 -7.60
C LYS A 123 18.86 6.19 -6.09
N PRO A 124 18.26 5.11 -5.56
CA PRO A 124 18.49 4.71 -4.18
C PRO A 124 19.97 4.47 -3.86
N SER A 125 20.38 4.75 -2.62
CA SER A 125 21.74 4.51 -2.12
C SER A 125 21.92 3.13 -1.46
N PHE A 126 20.95 2.25 -1.62
CA PHE A 126 20.89 0.89 -1.09
C PHE A 126 20.60 -0.11 -2.22
N HIS A 127 20.77 -1.39 -1.97
CA HIS A 127 20.47 -2.42 -2.97
C HIS A 127 18.99 -2.43 -3.36
N TYR A 128 18.73 -2.48 -4.66
CA TYR A 128 17.40 -2.56 -5.23
C TYR A 128 17.41 -3.30 -6.56
N VAL A 129 16.28 -3.86 -6.93
CA VAL A 129 16.02 -4.44 -8.25
C VAL A 129 15.50 -3.33 -9.16
N CYS A 130 16.02 -3.28 -10.38
CA CYS A 130 15.60 -2.33 -11.41
C CYS A 130 15.05 -3.12 -12.60
N LEU A 131 13.78 -2.88 -12.96
CA LEU A 131 13.10 -3.57 -14.06
C LEU A 131 13.02 -2.73 -15.33
N GLU A 132 13.51 -1.51 -15.28
CA GLU A 132 13.55 -0.56 -16.40
C GLU A 132 14.85 0.26 -16.34
N SER A 133 15.13 1.05 -17.36
CA SER A 133 16.26 1.98 -17.29
C SER A 133 16.11 2.90 -16.08
N PRO A 134 17.16 3.07 -15.25
CA PRO A 134 17.14 4.01 -14.14
C PRO A 134 16.83 5.45 -14.55
N ASP A 135 16.99 5.77 -15.82
CA ASP A 135 16.76 7.10 -16.38
C ASP A 135 15.34 7.28 -16.97
N SER A 136 14.48 6.26 -16.86
CA SER A 136 13.07 6.33 -17.30
C SER A 136 12.27 7.44 -16.61
N GLY A 137 12.68 7.81 -15.39
CA GLY A 137 12.06 8.89 -14.61
C GLY A 137 10.62 8.61 -14.16
N PRO A 138 9.99 9.54 -13.43
CA PRO A 138 8.63 9.41 -12.94
C PRO A 138 7.60 9.26 -14.06
N ALA A 139 6.52 8.54 -13.80
CA ALA A 139 5.37 8.57 -14.70
C ALA A 139 4.89 10.02 -14.90
N ARG A 140 4.38 10.33 -16.07
CA ARG A 140 3.75 11.64 -16.34
C ARG A 140 2.53 11.81 -15.45
N CYS A 141 2.09 13.06 -15.23
CA CYS A 141 0.86 13.29 -14.50
C CYS A 141 -0.32 12.58 -15.17
N LEU A 142 -1.10 11.86 -14.38
CA LEU A 142 -2.26 11.10 -14.88
C LEU A 142 -3.29 11.99 -15.60
N SER A 143 -3.34 13.30 -15.28
CA SER A 143 -4.23 14.25 -15.96
C SER A 143 -3.97 14.39 -17.47
N SER A 144 -2.79 13.96 -17.94
CA SER A 144 -2.46 13.92 -19.36
C SER A 144 -3.18 12.81 -20.12
N GLY A 145 -3.72 11.80 -19.45
CA GLY A 145 -4.28 10.59 -20.07
C GLY A 145 -3.22 9.71 -20.74
N ASN A 146 -1.93 9.95 -20.48
CA ASN A 146 -0.79 9.23 -21.00
C ASN A 146 0.32 9.20 -19.95
N ALA A 147 0.05 8.53 -18.83
CA ALA A 147 0.95 8.48 -17.68
C ALA A 147 2.25 7.74 -18.00
N MET A 148 2.15 6.65 -18.76
CA MET A 148 3.30 5.84 -19.21
C MET A 148 3.08 5.36 -20.64
N ASP A 149 4.18 5.05 -21.34
CA ASP A 149 4.10 4.41 -22.64
C ASP A 149 3.70 2.93 -22.45
N ILE A 150 2.91 2.39 -23.38
CA ILE A 150 2.42 0.99 -23.30
C ILE A 150 3.59 0.00 -23.23
N SER A 151 4.68 0.25 -23.96
CA SER A 151 5.89 -0.58 -23.92
C SER A 151 6.54 -0.61 -22.54
N ARG A 152 6.55 0.53 -21.83
CA ARG A 152 7.03 0.61 -20.45
C ARG A 152 6.16 -0.20 -19.50
N VAL A 153 4.83 -0.08 -19.64
CA VAL A 153 3.89 -0.85 -18.82
C VAL A 153 4.09 -2.35 -19.02
N LYS A 154 4.22 -2.81 -20.26
CA LYS A 154 4.48 -4.23 -20.58
C LYS A 154 5.81 -4.70 -19.98
N LEU A 155 6.89 -3.95 -20.17
CA LEU A 155 8.20 -4.28 -19.61
C LEU A 155 8.16 -4.47 -18.09
N LEU A 156 7.51 -3.54 -17.38
CA LEU A 156 7.38 -3.59 -15.94
C LEU A 156 6.49 -4.76 -15.46
N PHE A 157 5.41 -5.03 -16.18
CA PHE A 157 4.54 -6.16 -15.93
C PHE A 157 5.27 -7.49 -16.12
N GLU A 158 5.94 -7.68 -17.25
CA GLU A 158 6.70 -8.89 -17.59
C GLU A 158 7.82 -9.13 -16.55
N GLY A 159 8.56 -8.08 -16.20
CA GLY A 159 9.60 -8.16 -15.16
C GLY A 159 9.04 -8.58 -13.80
N GLY A 160 7.89 -8.04 -13.40
CA GLY A 160 7.19 -8.44 -12.19
C GLY A 160 6.72 -9.90 -12.26
N PHE A 161 6.10 -10.30 -13.37
CA PHE A 161 5.59 -11.64 -13.59
C PHE A 161 6.69 -12.71 -13.54
N ASP A 162 7.82 -12.45 -14.18
CA ASP A 162 8.98 -13.35 -14.19
C ASP A 162 9.57 -13.56 -12.79
N ILE A 163 9.59 -12.51 -11.96
CA ILE A 163 9.98 -12.63 -10.55
C ILE A 163 8.96 -13.48 -9.80
N GLY A 164 7.67 -13.16 -9.92
CA GLY A 164 6.58 -13.87 -9.24
C GLY A 164 6.57 -15.37 -9.56
N LYS A 165 6.72 -15.72 -10.83
CA LYS A 165 6.72 -17.10 -11.32
C LYS A 165 7.88 -17.95 -10.78
N LYS A 166 9.00 -17.30 -10.43
CA LYS A 166 10.17 -17.98 -9.86
C LYS A 166 10.10 -18.14 -8.34
N LEU A 167 9.15 -17.50 -7.66
CA LEU A 167 9.03 -17.60 -6.21
C LEU A 167 8.64 -19.02 -5.76
N ARG A 168 9.16 -19.39 -4.60
CA ARG A 168 8.85 -20.64 -3.89
C ARG A 168 8.48 -20.37 -2.43
N GLN A 169 8.10 -19.14 -2.15
CA GLN A 169 7.80 -18.61 -0.82
C GLN A 169 6.50 -17.83 -0.89
N SER A 170 5.74 -17.80 0.20
CA SER A 170 4.63 -16.87 0.33
C SER A 170 5.10 -15.43 0.12
N LEU A 171 4.26 -14.58 -0.43
CA LEU A 171 4.63 -13.27 -0.91
C LEU A 171 3.95 -12.17 -0.11
N LEU A 172 4.71 -11.16 0.29
CA LEU A 172 4.20 -9.88 0.77
C LEU A 172 4.59 -8.78 -0.24
N ILE A 173 3.60 -8.17 -0.87
CA ILE A 173 3.78 -6.99 -1.75
C ILE A 173 3.38 -5.74 -0.98
N THR A 174 4.27 -4.75 -0.95
CA THR A 174 4.03 -3.44 -0.34
C THR A 174 4.53 -2.31 -1.25
N GLU A 175 4.10 -1.09 -0.98
CA GLU A 175 4.44 0.07 -1.81
C GLU A 175 4.92 1.26 -0.99
N CYS A 176 5.67 2.13 -1.67
CA CYS A 176 5.81 3.52 -1.29
C CYS A 176 5.70 4.39 -2.54
N VAL A 177 4.50 4.92 -2.76
CA VAL A 177 4.14 5.71 -3.95
C VAL A 177 3.46 7.01 -3.53
N PRO A 178 4.19 8.12 -3.37
CA PRO A 178 3.57 9.42 -3.15
C PRO A 178 2.53 9.72 -4.23
N GLY A 179 1.32 10.13 -3.82
CA GLY A 179 0.21 10.34 -4.77
C GLY A 179 -0.51 9.06 -5.23
N GLY A 180 -0.05 7.88 -4.81
CA GLY A 180 -0.57 6.58 -5.23
C GLY A 180 -2.07 6.36 -4.98
N THR A 181 -2.66 7.01 -3.98
CA THR A 181 -4.12 6.95 -3.80
C THR A 181 -4.89 7.63 -4.94
N THR A 182 -4.29 8.57 -5.67
CA THR A 182 -4.92 9.23 -6.82
C THR A 182 -4.80 8.36 -8.08
N THR A 183 -3.66 7.73 -8.32
CA THR A 183 -3.48 6.77 -9.42
C THR A 183 -4.33 5.51 -9.21
N ALA A 184 -4.45 5.02 -7.97
CA ALA A 184 -5.38 3.95 -7.62
C ALA A 184 -6.84 4.33 -7.92
N TYR A 185 -7.26 5.55 -7.56
CA TYR A 185 -8.59 6.06 -7.92
C TYR A 185 -8.80 6.04 -9.43
N ALA A 186 -7.84 6.56 -10.19
CA ALA A 186 -7.95 6.68 -11.64
C ALA A 186 -8.08 5.31 -12.31
N VAL A 187 -7.27 4.34 -11.88
CA VAL A 187 -7.30 2.96 -12.39
C VAL A 187 -8.62 2.28 -12.05
N LEU A 188 -9.05 2.30 -10.79
CA LEU A 188 -10.32 1.68 -10.38
C LEU A 188 -11.52 2.30 -11.11
N TYR A 189 -11.53 3.62 -11.27
CA TYR A 189 -12.59 4.30 -12.01
C TYR A 189 -12.52 4.00 -13.52
N GLY A 190 -11.32 3.88 -14.08
CA GLY A 190 -11.09 3.44 -15.47
C GLY A 190 -11.55 2.02 -15.75
N LEU A 191 -11.52 1.13 -14.74
CA LEU A 191 -12.10 -0.22 -14.78
C LEU A 191 -13.64 -0.24 -14.68
N GLY A 192 -14.29 0.93 -14.53
CA GLY A 192 -15.74 1.04 -14.36
C GLY A 192 -16.23 0.80 -12.93
N ILE A 193 -15.34 0.78 -11.93
CA ILE A 193 -15.72 0.61 -10.53
C ILE A 193 -16.07 1.97 -9.93
N ASN A 194 -17.25 2.09 -9.36
CA ASN A 194 -17.66 3.35 -8.70
C ASN A 194 -16.97 3.50 -7.33
N VAL A 195 -15.93 4.30 -7.31
CA VAL A 195 -15.10 4.54 -6.11
C VAL A 195 -15.18 5.99 -5.62
N CYS A 196 -16.17 6.75 -6.10
CA CYS A 196 -16.36 8.14 -5.72
C CYS A 196 -16.58 8.27 -4.20
N GLY A 197 -15.71 9.05 -3.55
CA GLY A 197 -15.77 9.25 -2.11
C GLY A 197 -15.26 8.09 -1.25
N LEU A 198 -14.77 7.00 -1.85
CA LEU A 198 -14.26 5.83 -1.15
C LEU A 198 -12.72 5.82 -1.02
N ILE A 199 -12.03 6.70 -1.73
CA ILE A 199 -10.58 6.78 -1.69
C ILE A 199 -10.13 7.57 -0.46
N SER A 200 -9.51 6.86 0.45
CA SER A 200 -8.92 7.42 1.65
C SER A 200 -7.65 8.23 1.33
N GLY A 201 -7.19 9.00 2.29
CA GLY A 201 -5.93 9.75 2.20
C GLY A 201 -5.23 9.77 3.55
N SER A 202 -3.94 10.09 3.53
CA SER A 202 -3.09 10.14 4.74
C SER A 202 -3.27 11.42 5.58
N ILE A 203 -4.35 12.16 5.37
CA ILE A 203 -4.73 13.35 6.15
C ILE A 203 -6.18 13.26 6.59
N LYS A 204 -6.50 14.05 7.63
CA LYS A 204 -7.83 14.10 8.23
C LYS A 204 -8.94 14.44 7.22
N ASN A 205 -8.67 15.37 6.30
CA ASN A 205 -9.60 15.79 5.24
C ASN A 205 -8.93 15.59 3.87
N PRO A 206 -9.08 14.41 3.25
CA PRO A 206 -8.49 14.15 1.93
C PRO A 206 -9.04 15.10 0.85
N PRO A 207 -8.22 15.52 -0.13
CA PRO A 207 -8.62 16.45 -1.20
C PRO A 207 -9.47 15.71 -2.27
N SER A 208 -10.65 15.23 -1.88
CA SER A 208 -11.50 14.36 -2.71
C SER A 208 -11.92 15.01 -4.03
N GLU A 209 -12.28 16.29 -4.02
CA GLU A 209 -12.70 17.01 -5.23
C GLU A 209 -11.52 17.25 -6.19
N LEU A 210 -10.33 17.61 -5.65
CA LEU A 210 -9.13 17.74 -6.46
C LEU A 210 -8.78 16.41 -7.15
N LYS A 211 -8.78 15.31 -6.41
CA LYS A 211 -8.54 13.97 -6.96
C LYS A 211 -9.55 13.63 -8.05
N LYS A 212 -10.83 13.84 -7.81
CA LYS A 212 -11.91 13.59 -8.77
C LYS A 212 -11.70 14.39 -10.06
N THR A 213 -11.40 15.68 -9.95
CA THR A 213 -11.15 16.57 -11.10
C THR A 213 -10.01 16.05 -11.96
N ILE A 214 -8.86 15.72 -11.34
CA ILE A 214 -7.67 15.27 -12.05
C ILE A 214 -7.90 13.88 -12.70
N VAL A 215 -8.58 12.98 -12.01
CA VAL A 215 -8.94 11.65 -12.55
C VAL A 215 -9.89 11.77 -13.74
N THR A 216 -10.93 12.58 -13.63
CA THR A 216 -11.88 12.81 -14.73
C THR A 216 -11.18 13.41 -15.94
N GLN A 217 -10.29 14.40 -15.71
CA GLN A 217 -9.49 15.00 -16.78
C GLN A 217 -8.62 13.95 -17.49
N GLY A 218 -7.88 13.12 -16.72
CA GLY A 218 -6.99 12.11 -17.26
C GLY A 218 -7.73 11.06 -18.09
N LEU A 219 -8.81 10.50 -17.58
CA LEU A 219 -9.60 9.50 -18.31
C LEU A 219 -10.25 10.07 -19.56
N LYS A 220 -10.70 11.33 -19.51
CA LYS A 220 -11.23 12.03 -20.72
C LYS A 220 -10.12 12.24 -21.75
N ALA A 221 -8.92 12.63 -21.33
CA ALA A 221 -7.78 12.86 -22.22
C ALA A 221 -7.25 11.55 -22.84
N ALA A 222 -7.33 10.44 -22.11
CA ALA A 222 -6.86 9.13 -22.53
C ALA A 222 -7.60 8.57 -23.75
N LYS A 223 -8.86 8.94 -23.97
CA LYS A 223 -9.71 8.43 -25.06
C LYS A 223 -9.65 6.90 -25.20
N LEU A 224 -9.75 6.21 -24.04
CA LEU A 224 -9.72 4.76 -23.99
C LEU A 224 -10.82 4.16 -24.88
N LYS A 225 -10.51 3.02 -25.50
CA LYS A 225 -11.50 2.24 -26.28
C LYS A 225 -12.58 1.66 -25.36
N ASN A 226 -13.67 1.19 -25.94
CA ASN A 226 -14.60 0.35 -25.20
C ASN A 226 -13.89 -0.93 -24.75
N ASN A 227 -14.03 -1.30 -23.47
CA ASN A 227 -13.35 -2.44 -22.84
C ASN A 227 -11.80 -2.35 -22.97
N PRO A 228 -11.18 -1.33 -22.38
CA PRO A 228 -9.71 -1.23 -22.41
C PRO A 228 -9.08 -2.34 -21.57
N SER A 229 -7.92 -2.84 -21.99
CA SER A 229 -7.14 -3.78 -21.16
C SER A 229 -6.57 -3.10 -19.91
N ALA A 230 -6.17 -3.88 -18.91
CA ALA A 230 -5.48 -3.32 -17.74
C ALA A 230 -4.20 -2.56 -18.14
N ILE A 231 -3.50 -3.02 -19.18
CA ILE A 231 -2.31 -2.34 -19.73
C ILE A 231 -2.68 -0.96 -20.26
N ASP A 232 -3.78 -0.83 -21.03
CA ASP A 232 -4.23 0.45 -21.57
C ASP A 232 -4.58 1.44 -20.44
N ILE A 233 -5.27 0.96 -19.39
CA ILE A 233 -5.66 1.78 -18.25
C ILE A 233 -4.43 2.22 -17.44
N MET A 234 -3.48 1.30 -17.17
CA MET A 234 -2.24 1.65 -16.47
C MET A 234 -1.39 2.63 -17.27
N ALA A 235 -1.32 2.47 -18.58
CA ALA A 235 -0.59 3.41 -19.46
C ALA A 235 -1.23 4.79 -19.44
N ALA A 236 -2.55 4.86 -19.43
CA ALA A 236 -3.29 6.12 -19.45
C ALA A 236 -3.18 6.90 -18.14
N VAL A 237 -3.43 6.25 -17.00
CA VAL A 237 -3.67 6.94 -15.71
C VAL A 237 -3.00 6.27 -14.50
N GLY A 238 -2.18 5.24 -14.71
CA GLY A 238 -1.49 4.52 -13.64
C GLY A 238 -0.17 5.14 -13.20
N ASP A 239 0.59 4.37 -12.46
CA ASP A 239 1.96 4.64 -12.04
C ASP A 239 2.84 3.37 -12.16
N PRO A 240 4.19 3.47 -12.08
CA PRO A 240 5.07 2.33 -12.32
C PRO A 240 4.97 1.20 -11.30
N PHE A 241 4.41 1.44 -10.11
CA PHE A 241 4.16 0.41 -9.12
C PHE A 241 3.15 -0.63 -9.62
N GLN A 242 2.06 -0.16 -10.24
CA GLN A 242 0.92 -1.02 -10.59
C GLN A 242 1.29 -2.15 -11.55
N PRO A 243 1.95 -1.93 -12.70
CA PRO A 243 2.31 -3.03 -13.59
C PRO A 243 3.27 -4.02 -12.94
N ILE A 244 4.25 -3.56 -12.15
CA ILE A 244 5.17 -4.44 -11.42
C ILE A 244 4.40 -5.31 -10.43
N ALA A 245 3.51 -4.70 -9.64
CA ALA A 245 2.77 -5.40 -8.60
C ALA A 245 1.75 -6.38 -9.19
N VAL A 246 1.06 -6.03 -10.28
CA VAL A 246 0.14 -6.92 -11.01
C VAL A 246 0.88 -8.11 -11.58
N GLY A 247 2.01 -7.89 -12.27
CA GLY A 247 2.84 -8.97 -12.79
C GLY A 247 3.32 -9.90 -11.68
N LEU A 248 3.91 -9.34 -10.62
CA LEU A 248 4.42 -10.09 -9.48
C LEU A 248 3.32 -10.92 -8.80
N LEU A 249 2.12 -10.34 -8.63
CA LEU A 249 0.94 -11.01 -8.09
C LEU A 249 0.52 -12.19 -8.97
N MET A 250 0.33 -11.97 -10.26
CA MET A 250 -0.13 -13.01 -11.19
C MET A 250 0.87 -14.16 -11.31
N GLY A 251 2.17 -13.84 -11.45
CA GLY A 251 3.22 -14.84 -11.52
C GLY A 251 3.36 -15.66 -10.23
N ALA A 252 3.18 -15.04 -9.06
CA ALA A 252 3.23 -15.74 -7.78
C ALA A 252 2.02 -16.66 -7.59
N VAL A 253 0.81 -16.24 -7.97
CA VAL A 253 -0.38 -17.11 -7.94
C VAL A 253 -0.20 -18.30 -8.89
N GLU A 254 0.32 -18.08 -10.12
CA GLU A 254 0.61 -19.16 -11.07
C GLU A 254 1.63 -20.17 -10.52
N SER A 255 2.61 -19.71 -9.73
CA SER A 255 3.56 -20.60 -9.04
C SER A 255 3.01 -21.23 -7.74
N GLY A 256 1.72 -21.03 -7.43
CA GLY A 256 1.01 -21.67 -6.32
C GLY A 256 1.21 -20.97 -4.95
N GLN A 257 1.74 -19.75 -4.93
CA GLN A 257 2.04 -19.06 -3.67
C GLN A 257 0.82 -18.37 -3.06
N GLU A 258 0.79 -18.23 -1.74
CA GLU A 258 -0.13 -17.34 -1.02
C GLU A 258 0.45 -15.92 -0.95
N ILE A 259 -0.42 -14.91 -1.09
CA ILE A 259 0.01 -13.51 -1.21
C ILE A 259 -0.71 -12.62 -0.18
N ILE A 260 0.05 -11.74 0.49
CA ILE A 260 -0.51 -10.57 1.15
C ILE A 260 -0.24 -9.33 0.29
N LEU A 261 -1.31 -8.64 -0.09
CA LEU A 261 -1.24 -7.28 -0.62
C LEU A 261 -1.28 -6.31 0.57
N GLY A 262 -0.12 -5.78 0.94
CA GLY A 262 0.07 -4.98 2.15
C GLY A 262 -0.09 -3.48 1.90
N GLY A 263 -1.25 -2.92 2.23
CA GLY A 263 -1.53 -1.51 2.02
C GLY A 263 -3.04 -1.19 1.97
N GLY A 264 -3.37 -0.12 1.25
CA GLY A 264 -4.73 0.39 1.11
C GLY A 264 -5.25 0.35 -0.33
N CYS A 265 -5.73 1.52 -0.83
CA CYS A 265 -6.37 1.64 -2.14
C CYS A 265 -5.49 1.15 -3.31
N GLN A 266 -4.17 1.32 -3.24
CA GLN A 266 -3.26 0.83 -4.28
C GLN A 266 -3.30 -0.70 -4.39
N MET A 267 -3.40 -1.41 -3.27
CA MET A 267 -3.48 -2.88 -3.28
C MET A 267 -4.79 -3.37 -3.90
N LEU A 268 -5.89 -2.66 -3.66
CA LEU A 268 -7.17 -2.96 -4.31
C LEU A 268 -7.14 -2.65 -5.81
N ALA A 269 -6.42 -1.60 -6.23
CA ALA A 269 -6.22 -1.30 -7.65
C ALA A 269 -5.41 -2.41 -8.34
N VAL A 270 -4.32 -2.90 -7.70
CA VAL A 270 -3.53 -4.04 -8.20
C VAL A 270 -4.37 -5.29 -8.34
N LEU A 271 -5.16 -5.63 -7.31
CA LEU A 271 -6.07 -6.78 -7.36
C LEU A 271 -7.12 -6.64 -8.47
N ALA A 272 -7.73 -5.45 -8.59
CA ALA A 272 -8.74 -5.19 -9.61
C ALA A 272 -8.17 -5.29 -11.03
N LEU A 273 -6.97 -4.78 -11.28
CA LEU A 273 -6.26 -4.93 -12.56
C LEU A 273 -5.98 -6.38 -12.89
N ALA A 274 -5.50 -7.17 -11.92
CA ALA A 274 -5.26 -8.60 -12.12
C ALA A 274 -6.58 -9.35 -12.43
N LEU A 275 -7.65 -9.08 -11.68
CA LEU A 275 -8.97 -9.71 -11.90
C LEU A 275 -9.58 -9.31 -13.25
N HIS A 276 -9.27 -8.12 -13.77
CA HIS A 276 -9.76 -7.66 -15.06
C HIS A 276 -9.17 -8.48 -16.22
N GLU A 277 -7.91 -8.88 -16.12
CA GLU A 277 -7.21 -9.70 -17.13
C GLU A 277 -7.62 -11.20 -17.06
N LEU A 278 -8.23 -11.65 -15.96
CA LEU A 278 -8.60 -13.05 -15.78
C LEU A 278 -10.00 -13.33 -16.34
N ALA A 279 -10.14 -14.51 -16.94
CA ALA A 279 -11.45 -15.06 -17.28
C ALA A 279 -12.31 -15.19 -16.01
N PRO A 280 -13.63 -14.89 -16.09
CA PRO A 280 -14.50 -14.84 -14.90
C PRO A 280 -14.46 -16.09 -14.03
N GLU A 281 -14.33 -17.27 -14.64
CA GLU A 281 -14.30 -18.57 -13.97
C GLU A 281 -13.06 -18.81 -13.12
N LEU A 282 -11.95 -18.12 -13.41
CA LEU A 282 -10.68 -18.25 -12.69
C LEU A 282 -10.56 -17.30 -11.49
N ARG A 283 -11.42 -16.29 -11.41
CA ARG A 283 -11.30 -15.19 -10.44
C ARG A 283 -11.44 -15.65 -8.99
N SER A 284 -12.35 -16.57 -8.72
CA SER A 284 -12.60 -17.05 -7.34
C SER A 284 -11.40 -17.81 -6.80
N GLU A 285 -10.85 -18.76 -7.56
CA GLU A 285 -9.65 -19.50 -7.16
C GLU A 285 -8.43 -18.58 -7.00
N PHE A 286 -8.30 -17.59 -7.88
CA PHE A 286 -7.24 -16.60 -7.80
C PHE A 286 -7.29 -15.81 -6.49
N VAL A 287 -8.47 -15.30 -6.11
CA VAL A 287 -8.65 -14.49 -4.90
C VAL A 287 -8.46 -15.27 -3.62
N GLU A 288 -8.76 -16.57 -3.59
CA GLU A 288 -8.55 -17.44 -2.43
C GLU A 288 -7.09 -17.48 -1.96
N LYS A 289 -6.13 -17.24 -2.85
CA LYS A 289 -4.70 -17.16 -2.53
C LYS A 289 -4.27 -15.79 -2.01
N ILE A 290 -5.16 -14.80 -2.04
CA ILE A 290 -4.83 -13.40 -1.77
C ILE A 290 -5.47 -12.94 -0.47
N LEU A 291 -4.71 -12.19 0.32
CA LEU A 291 -5.16 -11.51 1.52
C LEU A 291 -4.83 -10.02 1.39
N ILE A 292 -5.80 -9.15 1.67
CA ILE A 292 -5.53 -7.72 1.86
C ILE A 292 -5.08 -7.50 3.30
N GLY A 293 -3.83 -7.07 3.51
CA GLY A 293 -3.26 -6.77 4.82
C GLY A 293 -3.15 -5.27 5.06
N THR A 294 -3.78 -4.72 6.13
CA THR A 294 -3.78 -3.28 6.35
C THR A 294 -3.77 -2.91 7.84
N THR A 295 -3.90 -1.62 8.14
CA THR A 295 -3.99 -1.10 9.51
C THR A 295 -5.44 -0.97 9.98
N SER A 296 -5.65 -1.04 11.29
CA SER A 296 -6.95 -0.74 11.90
C SER A 296 -7.39 0.71 11.66
N TRP A 297 -6.46 1.66 11.49
CA TRP A 297 -6.79 3.08 11.21
C TRP A 297 -7.44 3.29 9.84
N LEU A 298 -7.24 2.36 8.92
CA LEU A 298 -7.87 2.40 7.61
C LEU A 298 -9.25 1.71 7.62
N VAL A 299 -9.40 0.65 8.42
CA VAL A 299 -10.63 -0.15 8.52
C VAL A 299 -11.64 0.47 9.46
N ASP A 300 -11.18 0.97 10.61
CA ASP A 300 -12.03 1.58 11.64
C ASP A 300 -11.90 3.11 11.59
N GLU A 301 -12.45 3.69 10.54
CA GLU A 301 -12.55 5.16 10.40
C GLU A 301 -13.65 5.78 11.28
N SER A 302 -14.32 4.99 12.12
CA SER A 302 -15.37 5.46 13.02
C SER A 302 -14.90 6.51 14.04
N LEU A 303 -13.58 6.57 14.28
CA LEU A 303 -12.93 7.56 15.15
C LEU A 303 -12.62 8.88 14.43
N SER A 304 -12.70 8.94 13.12
CA SER A 304 -12.54 10.20 12.40
C SER A 304 -13.86 11.00 12.45
N SER A 305 -13.79 12.27 12.79
CA SER A 305 -14.92 13.21 12.86
C SER A 305 -15.63 13.44 11.51
N SER A 306 -15.21 12.80 10.43
CA SER A 306 -15.84 12.85 9.13
C SER A 306 -16.99 11.85 9.07
N LYS A 307 -18.15 12.29 8.56
CA LYS A 307 -19.37 11.48 8.36
C LYS A 307 -19.21 10.29 7.39
N LYS A 308 -18.03 10.04 6.86
CA LYS A 308 -17.71 8.92 5.94
C LYS A 308 -17.15 7.76 6.76
N ARG A 309 -18.05 6.94 7.30
CA ARG A 309 -17.69 5.71 8.00
C ARG A 309 -17.24 4.64 7.00
N ASN A 310 -16.10 3.97 7.27
CA ASN A 310 -15.69 2.73 6.62
C ASN A 310 -15.47 2.80 5.10
N SER A 311 -14.89 3.90 4.58
CA SER A 311 -14.67 4.07 3.13
C SER A 311 -13.85 2.93 2.52
N PHE A 312 -12.86 2.38 3.25
CA PHE A 312 -12.03 1.29 2.75
C PHE A 312 -12.79 -0.05 2.67
N ILE A 313 -13.66 -0.35 3.65
CA ILE A 313 -14.51 -1.55 3.59
C ILE A 313 -15.51 -1.43 2.44
N HIS A 314 -16.09 -0.27 2.24
CA HIS A 314 -16.96 -0.06 1.08
C HIS A 314 -16.21 -0.19 -0.24
N LEU A 315 -14.96 0.25 -0.31
CA LEU A 315 -14.14 0.11 -1.50
C LEU A 315 -13.85 -1.37 -1.83
N ILE A 316 -13.46 -2.17 -0.85
CA ILE A 316 -13.22 -3.61 -1.07
C ILE A 316 -14.49 -4.30 -1.54
N ASN A 317 -15.65 -3.96 -0.95
CA ASN A 317 -16.94 -4.52 -1.33
C ASN A 317 -17.36 -4.11 -2.75
N GLN A 318 -17.06 -2.86 -3.19
CA GLN A 318 -17.29 -2.45 -4.57
C GLN A 318 -16.43 -3.26 -5.57
N VAL A 319 -15.16 -3.51 -5.25
CA VAL A 319 -14.28 -4.35 -6.08
C VAL A 319 -14.80 -5.79 -6.10
N ALA A 320 -15.12 -6.36 -4.94
CA ALA A 320 -15.67 -7.71 -4.81
C ALA A 320 -16.95 -7.89 -5.63
N LYS A 321 -17.88 -6.95 -5.52
CA LYS A 321 -19.16 -6.94 -6.28
C LYS A 321 -18.93 -6.83 -7.79
N HIS A 322 -18.01 -5.97 -8.22
CA HIS A 322 -17.72 -5.75 -9.65
C HIS A 322 -17.21 -7.03 -10.32
N PHE A 323 -16.32 -7.75 -9.66
CA PHE A 323 -15.74 -8.99 -10.19
C PHE A 323 -16.47 -10.26 -9.75
N LYS A 324 -17.51 -10.16 -8.90
CA LYS A 324 -18.30 -11.27 -8.33
C LYS A 324 -17.42 -12.28 -7.58
N VAL A 325 -16.54 -11.80 -6.71
CA VAL A 325 -15.62 -12.58 -5.89
C VAL A 325 -15.71 -12.19 -4.42
N ASN A 326 -15.28 -13.06 -3.51
CA ASN A 326 -15.16 -12.76 -2.08
C ASN A 326 -13.73 -12.37 -1.76
N ILE A 327 -13.50 -11.12 -1.35
CA ILE A 327 -12.17 -10.61 -1.00
C ILE A 327 -12.03 -10.57 0.52
N LEU A 328 -11.06 -11.31 1.08
CA LEU A 328 -10.74 -11.28 2.51
C LEU A 328 -9.70 -10.19 2.79
N GLY A 329 -9.99 -9.34 3.76
CA GLY A 329 -9.07 -8.41 4.35
C GLY A 329 -8.85 -8.68 5.84
N LEU A 330 -7.61 -8.53 6.30
CA LEU A 330 -7.25 -8.53 7.71
C LEU A 330 -6.48 -7.25 8.04
N ALA A 331 -6.81 -6.63 9.17
CA ALA A 331 -6.09 -5.49 9.68
C ALA A 331 -5.47 -5.78 11.04
N SER A 332 -4.25 -5.27 11.26
CA SER A 332 -3.67 -5.30 12.60
C SER A 332 -4.54 -4.49 13.56
N GLY A 333 -4.74 -5.02 14.77
CA GLY A 333 -5.54 -4.34 15.81
C GLY A 333 -4.75 -3.31 16.62
N TYR A 334 -3.51 -3.02 16.27
CA TYR A 334 -2.70 -2.08 17.03
C TYR A 334 -3.29 -0.68 17.01
N ARG A 335 -3.19 -0.02 18.18
CA ARG A 335 -3.57 1.37 18.42
C ARG A 335 -2.47 2.08 19.20
N PHE A 336 -2.35 3.38 19.04
CA PHE A 336 -1.33 4.19 19.70
C PHE A 336 -1.87 5.19 20.70
N ASN A 337 -3.10 4.99 21.21
CA ASN A 337 -3.69 5.87 22.23
C ASN A 337 -2.79 6.02 23.48
N ASP A 338 -2.15 4.92 23.90
CA ASP A 338 -1.29 4.86 25.09
C ASP A 338 0.19 5.19 24.79
N SER A 339 0.51 5.60 23.56
CA SER A 339 1.86 6.00 23.21
C SER A 339 2.28 7.29 23.90
N THR A 340 3.52 7.37 24.37
CA THR A 340 4.10 8.61 24.92
C THR A 340 4.41 9.63 23.83
N GLN A 341 4.52 9.19 22.57
CA GLN A 341 4.89 10.01 21.42
C GLN A 341 3.65 10.58 20.72
N LYS A 342 3.54 11.91 20.69
CA LYS A 342 2.42 12.60 20.01
C LYS A 342 2.29 12.17 18.55
N VAL A 343 3.41 12.05 17.83
CA VAL A 343 3.42 11.68 16.41
C VAL A 343 2.88 10.28 16.13
N LEU A 344 2.88 9.37 17.11
CA LEU A 344 2.19 8.08 17.00
C LEU A 344 0.70 8.22 17.32
N ARG A 345 0.32 9.01 18.33
CA ARG A 345 -1.09 9.28 18.62
C ARG A 345 -1.82 10.03 17.49
N ASP A 346 -1.10 10.73 16.63
CA ASP A 346 -1.66 11.41 15.46
C ASP A 346 -2.32 10.42 14.47
N TYR A 347 -1.92 9.14 14.47
CA TYR A 347 -2.59 8.07 13.70
C TYR A 347 -4.04 7.88 14.15
N GLU A 348 -4.32 8.00 15.45
CA GLU A 348 -5.67 7.82 16.01
C GLU A 348 -6.64 8.93 15.59
N ILE A 349 -6.13 10.08 15.20
CA ILE A 349 -6.93 11.21 14.72
C ILE A 349 -6.92 11.37 13.19
N GLY A 350 -6.44 10.32 12.48
CA GLY A 350 -6.58 10.16 11.04
C GLY A 350 -5.43 10.68 10.19
N TYR A 351 -4.24 10.92 10.76
CA TYR A 351 -3.03 11.20 9.98
C TYR A 351 -2.31 9.91 9.62
N VAL A 352 -1.66 9.90 8.46
CA VAL A 352 -0.86 8.80 7.87
C VAL A 352 -1.69 7.55 7.55
N LYS A 353 -2.21 6.83 8.51
CA LYS A 353 -3.03 5.60 8.44
C LYS A 353 -2.32 4.37 7.86
N GLU A 354 -1.69 4.46 6.69
CA GLU A 354 -1.05 3.34 5.99
C GLU A 354 0.12 3.83 5.12
N GLY A 355 0.98 2.91 4.67
CA GLY A 355 2.10 3.09 3.77
C GLY A 355 3.27 2.20 4.13
N VAL A 356 4.12 1.91 3.16
CA VAL A 356 5.34 1.10 3.34
C VAL A 356 5.05 -0.27 3.98
N GLY A 357 3.82 -0.77 3.83
CA GLY A 357 3.38 -2.06 4.37
C GLY A 357 3.18 -2.09 5.89
N ALA A 358 3.00 -0.93 6.53
CA ALA A 358 2.85 -0.85 7.98
C ALA A 358 1.75 -1.78 8.52
N GLY A 359 0.60 -1.84 7.84
CA GLY A 359 -0.50 -2.69 8.26
C GLY A 359 -0.21 -4.18 8.14
N ALA A 360 0.26 -4.62 6.98
CA ALA A 360 0.53 -6.04 6.74
C ALA A 360 1.68 -6.57 7.62
N LEU A 361 2.76 -5.80 7.78
CA LEU A 361 3.86 -6.17 8.68
C LEU A 361 3.42 -6.20 10.14
N SER A 362 2.60 -5.23 10.56
CA SER A 362 2.00 -5.20 11.90
C SER A 362 1.06 -6.39 12.12
N LEU A 363 0.23 -6.73 11.13
CA LEU A 363 -0.64 -7.90 11.15
C LEU A 363 0.17 -9.19 11.35
N LEU A 364 1.21 -9.39 10.54
CA LEU A 364 2.10 -10.55 10.67
C LEU A 364 2.82 -10.58 12.02
N ALA A 365 3.26 -9.43 12.54
CA ALA A 365 3.86 -9.33 13.87
C ALA A 365 2.87 -9.70 14.97
N GLN A 366 1.61 -9.28 14.86
CA GLN A 366 0.54 -9.63 15.79
C GLN A 366 0.19 -11.13 15.71
N ILE A 367 0.10 -11.70 14.51
CA ILE A 367 -0.08 -13.16 14.30
C ILE A 367 1.06 -13.94 14.95
N LYS A 368 2.30 -13.41 14.91
CA LYS A 368 3.47 -14.03 15.56
C LYS A 368 3.54 -13.80 17.07
N GLY A 369 2.61 -13.05 17.65
CA GLY A 369 2.49 -12.86 19.08
C GLY A 369 3.10 -11.57 19.64
N LEU A 370 3.48 -10.58 18.81
CA LEU A 370 3.84 -9.26 19.32
C LEU A 370 2.60 -8.60 19.94
N THR A 371 2.69 -8.26 21.21
CA THR A 371 1.56 -7.67 21.94
C THR A 371 1.41 -6.17 21.63
N GLN A 372 0.19 -5.63 21.86
CA GLN A 372 -0.10 -4.20 21.76
C GLN A 372 0.89 -3.35 22.57
N LYS A 373 1.13 -3.72 23.83
CA LYS A 373 2.03 -3.00 24.73
C LYS A 373 3.48 -3.00 24.24
N GLU A 374 3.95 -4.14 23.74
CA GLU A 374 5.31 -4.26 23.19
C GLU A 374 5.47 -3.45 21.90
N MET A 375 4.45 -3.46 21.02
CA MET A 375 4.46 -2.67 19.79
C MET A 375 4.56 -1.18 20.10
N ILE A 376 3.75 -0.66 21.02
CA ILE A 376 3.82 0.75 21.47
C ILE A 376 5.23 1.06 22.01
N LYS A 377 5.71 0.26 22.97
CA LYS A 377 7.01 0.48 23.61
C LYS A 377 8.16 0.51 22.59
N LYS A 378 8.12 -0.39 21.60
CA LYS A 378 9.14 -0.44 20.53
C LYS A 378 9.03 0.80 19.63
N CYS A 379 7.83 1.18 19.21
CA CYS A 379 7.62 2.36 18.38
C CYS A 379 8.01 3.66 19.10
N ASP A 380 7.64 3.83 20.38
CA ASP A 380 8.03 4.98 21.22
C ASP A 380 9.56 5.14 21.27
N ARG A 381 10.27 4.03 21.47
CA ARG A 381 11.74 4.03 21.48
C ARG A 381 12.30 4.48 20.13
N GLU A 382 11.79 3.92 19.04
CA GLU A 382 12.34 4.24 17.71
C GLU A 382 11.98 5.66 17.25
N VAL A 383 10.85 6.22 17.70
CA VAL A 383 10.53 7.65 17.53
C VAL A 383 11.54 8.51 18.29
N SER A 384 11.84 8.18 19.55
CA SER A 384 12.85 8.91 20.34
C SER A 384 14.23 8.88 19.67
N ASN A 385 14.63 7.72 19.14
CA ASN A 385 15.86 7.56 18.39
C ASN A 385 15.88 8.43 17.12
N LEU A 386 14.74 8.51 16.40
CA LEU A 386 14.61 9.28 15.17
C LEU A 386 14.81 10.78 15.40
N PHE A 387 14.32 11.32 16.51
CA PHE A 387 14.47 12.74 16.84
C PHE A 387 15.86 13.06 17.40
N LYS A 388 16.47 12.23 18.23
CA LYS A 388 17.86 12.40 18.70
C LYS A 388 18.85 12.50 17.55
N SER A 389 18.72 11.63 16.55
CA SER A 389 19.59 11.64 15.37
C SER A 389 19.45 12.90 14.49
N LYS A 390 18.42 13.73 14.68
CA LYS A 390 18.26 15.03 14.02
C LYS A 390 19.01 16.14 14.74
N ASP A 391 19.00 16.12 16.08
CA ASP A 391 19.64 17.15 16.89
C ASP A 391 21.18 17.10 16.77
N GLU A 392 21.75 15.90 16.64
CA GLU A 392 23.19 15.71 16.43
C GLU A 392 23.70 16.18 15.05
N LYS A 393 22.83 16.40 14.07
CA LYS A 393 23.20 16.91 12.74
C LYS A 393 23.08 18.43 12.62
N THR A 394 22.65 19.10 13.67
CA THR A 394 22.46 20.57 13.69
C THR A 394 23.58 21.27 14.47
N ILE A 395 24.58 20.52 14.97
CA ILE A 395 25.83 20.98 15.55
C ILE A 395 26.97 20.69 14.54
#